data_888dd45de7c91ef72c824c1f6e859c24
#
_entry.id   888dd45de7c91ef72c824c1f6e859c24
#
_cell.length_a   1.000
_cell.length_b   1.000
_cell.length_c   1.000
_cell.angle_alpha   90.00
_cell.angle_beta   90.00
_cell.angle_gamma   90.00
#
_symmetry.space_group_name_H-M   'P 1'
#
loop_
_entity.id
_entity.type
_entity.pdbx_description
1 polymer ?
#
loop_
_entity_poly.entity_id
_entity_poly.type
_entity_poly.pdbx_seq_one_letter_code
_entity_poly.pdbx_strand_id
1 'polypeptide(L)'
;METYFVPAPRTSQPTSDLAMLLSQKVVGQSAATKAIVPYVYMYQSGLAPMGRPAGVFLLLGPTGTGKTKTVEAIAELLHGDEKKILKIDCGEFQMEHETAKLVGAPPGYLGHRETTPLLTQQELTDNTSSDCDLALVLFDEIEKAAHSITKLLLGILDKGILRLGDNTSVNFEKSLIFFTSNLGAREMMREINPEIGFQRVGGKSAADLTTRLESIALGAVRKRFSPEFVNRIDAVVTYNPLDTKAIEAILDYDLRALQDHVNLRLGERCFSIEVTPEVKESLLRTGISKEYGARELKRTIHRQLTQPLATMVAKGEIHPGAHVRVSVNGAVPEFSIVSTGGKQSVPSEVPTILIVDDNHDLLFFLAGELKEEGWKILIAESGAQARLAFCQLQPDVVLLDYMLGEDDGLGLGLEFQQLAPLTHIVLMTGGGYLDELQAVCAERDFPVLYKPFLARDVLNLVRRRFHKVGVASAASQVAAR
;
A
#
# COMPACT_ATOMS: atom_id res chain seq x y z
N MET A 1 -1.80 48.81 12.95
CA MET A 1 -2.73 47.69 12.69
C MET A 1 -2.11 46.84 11.58
N GLU A 2 -1.26 45.92 11.92
CA GLU A 2 -0.65 44.98 10.96
C GLU A 2 -1.61 43.82 10.74
N THR A 3 -2.07 43.71 9.52
CA THR A 3 -2.95 42.62 9.06
C THR A 3 -2.08 41.37 8.83
N TYR A 4 -2.15 40.43 9.73
CA TYR A 4 -1.58 39.09 9.51
C TYR A 4 -2.41 38.36 8.47
N PHE A 5 -1.82 38.14 7.31
CA PHE A 5 -2.38 37.28 6.26
C PHE A 5 -2.19 35.82 6.69
N VAL A 6 -3.26 35.17 7.13
CA VAL A 6 -3.27 33.73 7.33
C VAL A 6 -3.43 33.10 5.95
N PRO A 7 -2.46 32.33 5.41
CA PRO A 7 -2.65 31.64 4.16
C PRO A 7 -3.79 30.62 4.32
N ALA A 8 -4.72 30.63 3.37
CA ALA A 8 -5.82 29.66 3.33
C ALA A 8 -5.28 28.24 3.36
N PRO A 9 -5.92 27.31 4.09
CA PRO A 9 -5.52 25.92 4.10
C PRO A 9 -5.62 25.38 2.66
N ARG A 10 -4.52 24.80 2.17
CA ARG A 10 -4.51 24.08 0.89
C ARG A 10 -5.52 22.94 0.99
N THR A 11 -6.41 22.85 0.03
CA THR A 11 -7.49 21.87 -0.07
C THR A 11 -6.89 20.46 -0.14
N SER A 12 -6.76 19.82 1.01
CA SER A 12 -6.54 18.37 1.12
C SER A 12 -7.84 17.65 0.75
N GLN A 13 -7.73 16.51 0.08
CA GLN A 13 -8.84 15.58 -0.18
C GLN A 13 -9.71 15.36 1.08
N PRO A 14 -11.02 15.06 0.94
CA PRO A 14 -11.93 14.99 2.06
C PRO A 14 -11.45 14.01 3.11
N THR A 15 -11.24 14.51 4.31
CA THR A 15 -10.65 13.87 5.50
C THR A 15 -11.42 12.64 6.02
N SER A 16 -12.57 12.29 5.45
CA SER A 16 -13.37 11.12 5.83
C SER A 16 -12.75 9.78 5.46
N ASP A 17 -11.77 9.75 4.55
CA ASP A 17 -11.24 8.52 3.98
C ASP A 17 -10.00 7.95 4.70
N LEU A 18 -9.20 8.76 5.40
CA LEU A 18 -7.94 8.29 6.01
C LEU A 18 -8.14 7.12 6.98
N ALA A 19 -9.16 7.19 7.85
CA ALA A 19 -9.45 6.12 8.80
C ALA A 19 -9.88 4.83 8.10
N MET A 20 -10.67 4.95 7.04
CA MET A 20 -11.13 3.83 6.23
C MET A 20 -9.96 3.20 5.47
N LEU A 21 -9.16 4.02 4.77
CA LEU A 21 -8.00 3.57 4.01
C LEU A 21 -6.95 2.90 4.92
N LEU A 22 -6.68 3.49 6.09
CA LEU A 22 -5.75 2.90 7.06
C LEU A 22 -6.27 1.55 7.58
N SER A 23 -7.58 1.43 7.85
CA SER A 23 -8.17 0.18 8.33
C SER A 23 -8.13 -0.95 7.29
N GLN A 24 -8.13 -0.62 6.00
CA GLN A 24 -7.95 -1.58 4.90
C GLN A 24 -6.51 -2.11 4.82
N LYS A 25 -5.52 -1.22 5.08
CA LYS A 25 -4.09 -1.59 5.05
C LYS A 25 -3.61 -2.27 6.35
N VAL A 26 -4.21 -1.91 7.49
CA VAL A 26 -3.85 -2.42 8.83
C VAL A 26 -5.00 -3.25 9.37
N VAL A 27 -5.08 -4.49 8.91
CA VAL A 27 -6.18 -5.40 9.22
C VAL A 27 -6.13 -5.85 10.70
N GLY A 28 -7.28 -5.87 11.35
CA GLY A 28 -7.44 -6.40 12.71
C GLY A 28 -6.96 -5.48 13.85
N GLN A 29 -6.53 -4.25 13.56
CA GLN A 29 -5.97 -3.32 14.56
C GLN A 29 -6.72 -1.98 14.60
N SER A 30 -8.03 -2.02 14.74
CA SER A 30 -8.88 -0.82 14.76
C SER A 30 -8.52 0.17 15.88
N ALA A 31 -7.93 -0.31 16.97
CA ALA A 31 -7.44 0.54 18.06
C ALA A 31 -6.33 1.50 17.59
N ALA A 32 -5.44 1.05 16.69
CA ALA A 32 -4.38 1.89 16.14
C ALA A 32 -4.95 3.03 15.29
N THR A 33 -5.89 2.73 14.39
CA THR A 33 -6.57 3.74 13.56
C THR A 33 -7.27 4.78 14.43
N LYS A 34 -8.03 4.36 15.44
CA LYS A 34 -8.76 5.25 16.36
C LYS A 34 -7.84 6.14 17.18
N ALA A 35 -6.66 5.65 17.56
CA ALA A 35 -5.72 6.40 18.36
C ALA A 35 -4.90 7.41 17.54
N ILE A 36 -4.53 7.09 16.31
CA ILE A 36 -3.55 7.86 15.51
C ILE A 36 -4.23 8.87 14.61
N VAL A 37 -5.28 8.49 13.90
CA VAL A 37 -5.93 9.34 12.88
C VAL A 37 -6.39 10.70 13.42
N PRO A 38 -6.95 10.83 14.64
CA PRO A 38 -7.30 12.13 15.19
C PRO A 38 -6.15 13.13 15.27
N TYR A 39 -4.92 12.67 15.52
CA TYR A 39 -3.73 13.54 15.59
C TYR A 39 -3.29 14.02 14.20
N VAL A 40 -3.44 13.19 13.18
CA VAL A 40 -3.24 13.63 11.79
C VAL A 40 -4.26 14.73 11.44
N TYR A 41 -5.53 14.56 11.78
CA TYR A 41 -6.55 15.59 11.57
C TYR A 41 -6.31 16.86 12.38
N MET A 42 -5.87 16.75 13.63
CA MET A 42 -5.47 17.92 14.44
C MET A 42 -4.33 18.68 13.78
N TYR A 43 -3.34 18.00 13.23
CA TYR A 43 -2.26 18.63 12.51
C TYR A 43 -2.75 19.34 11.23
N GLN A 44 -3.50 18.64 10.39
CA GLN A 44 -4.02 19.17 9.12
C GLN A 44 -4.97 20.37 9.33
N SER A 45 -5.71 20.37 10.44
CA SER A 45 -6.61 21.49 10.82
C SER A 45 -5.91 22.66 11.51
N GLY A 46 -4.59 22.58 11.76
CA GLY A 46 -3.84 23.60 12.47
C GLY A 46 -4.09 23.64 13.98
N LEU A 47 -4.70 22.58 14.56
CA LEU A 47 -5.01 22.46 15.98
C LEU A 47 -3.98 21.64 16.76
N ALA A 48 -2.87 21.24 16.12
CA ALA A 48 -1.80 20.52 16.79
C ALA A 48 -1.16 21.37 17.91
N PRO A 49 -0.70 20.74 19.00
CA PRO A 49 -0.06 21.46 20.10
C PRO A 49 1.24 22.14 19.63
N MET A 50 1.51 23.35 20.10
CA MET A 50 2.75 24.06 19.84
C MET A 50 3.83 23.65 20.86
N GLY A 51 5.10 23.71 20.42
CA GLY A 51 6.25 23.45 21.30
C GLY A 51 6.48 22.00 21.66
N ARG A 52 5.84 21.06 20.93
CA ARG A 52 6.02 19.61 21.08
C ARG A 52 5.65 18.89 19.78
N PRO A 53 6.02 17.63 19.59
CA PRO A 53 5.57 16.84 18.42
C PRO A 53 4.04 16.81 18.30
N ALA A 54 3.53 16.75 17.07
CA ALA A 54 2.09 16.71 16.78
C ALA A 54 1.39 15.49 17.43
N GLY A 55 2.12 14.40 17.64
CA GLY A 55 1.63 13.24 18.37
C GLY A 55 2.74 12.25 18.69
N VAL A 56 2.62 11.56 19.83
CA VAL A 56 3.59 10.58 20.33
C VAL A 56 2.88 9.29 20.69
N PHE A 57 3.26 8.19 20.06
CA PHE A 57 2.57 6.90 20.17
C PHE A 57 3.52 5.79 20.58
N LEU A 58 3.07 4.93 21.49
CA LEU A 58 3.76 3.69 21.84
C LEU A 58 2.93 2.49 21.38
N LEU A 59 3.45 1.75 20.41
CA LEU A 59 2.81 0.59 19.79
C LEU A 59 3.33 -0.69 20.46
N LEU A 60 2.48 -1.35 21.26
CA LEU A 60 2.84 -2.52 22.05
C LEU A 60 2.21 -3.80 21.52
N GLY A 61 2.89 -4.91 21.60
CA GLY A 61 2.31 -6.21 21.29
C GLY A 61 3.29 -7.21 20.69
N PRO A 62 2.84 -8.43 20.39
CA PRO A 62 3.66 -9.48 19.80
C PRO A 62 4.27 -9.08 18.46
N THR A 63 5.34 -9.77 18.08
CA THR A 63 5.97 -9.62 16.77
C THR A 63 4.99 -10.05 15.66
N GLY A 64 4.99 -9.33 14.53
CA GLY A 64 4.15 -9.69 13.37
C GLY A 64 2.68 -9.30 13.49
N THR A 65 2.29 -8.47 14.46
CA THR A 65 0.91 -7.97 14.62
C THR A 65 0.60 -6.68 13.85
N GLY A 66 1.59 -6.11 13.14
CA GLY A 66 1.38 -4.94 12.27
C GLY A 66 1.84 -3.61 12.82
N LYS A 67 2.60 -3.55 13.94
CA LYS A 67 3.09 -2.29 14.54
C LYS A 67 3.82 -1.40 13.53
N THR A 68 4.91 -1.90 12.95
CA THR A 68 5.70 -1.18 11.94
C THR A 68 4.88 -0.93 10.66
N LYS A 69 4.07 -1.92 10.22
CA LYS A 69 3.20 -1.76 9.04
C LYS A 69 2.17 -0.64 9.20
N THR A 70 1.72 -0.34 10.42
CA THR A 70 0.83 0.80 10.67
C THR A 70 1.52 2.12 10.30
N VAL A 71 2.79 2.30 10.69
CA VAL A 71 3.54 3.52 10.37
C VAL A 71 3.82 3.61 8.87
N GLU A 72 4.21 2.48 8.23
CA GLU A 72 4.40 2.37 6.79
C GLU A 72 3.11 2.70 6.02
N ALA A 73 1.96 2.20 6.47
CA ALA A 73 0.67 2.49 5.85
C ALA A 73 0.28 3.98 5.98
N ILE A 74 0.60 4.62 7.10
CA ILE A 74 0.39 6.07 7.29
C ILE A 74 1.29 6.86 6.35
N ALA A 75 2.56 6.46 6.19
CA ALA A 75 3.50 7.11 5.26
C ALA A 75 3.00 7.02 3.82
N GLU A 76 2.57 5.86 3.40
CA GLU A 76 2.01 5.65 2.07
C GLU A 76 0.76 6.51 1.82
N LEU A 77 -0.12 6.64 2.82
CA LEU A 77 -1.34 7.44 2.71
C LEU A 77 -1.08 8.97 2.75
N LEU A 78 -0.06 9.42 3.48
CA LEU A 78 0.25 10.85 3.60
C LEU A 78 1.25 11.35 2.54
N HIS A 79 2.18 10.49 2.13
CA HIS A 79 3.31 10.87 1.28
C HIS A 79 3.38 10.09 -0.04
N GLY A 80 2.48 9.13 -0.27
CA GLY A 80 2.50 8.28 -1.48
C GLY A 80 3.59 7.20 -1.50
N ASP A 81 4.45 7.12 -0.47
CA ASP A 81 5.53 6.14 -0.38
C ASP A 81 5.67 5.62 1.06
N GLU A 82 5.57 4.29 1.24
CA GLU A 82 5.72 3.64 2.54
C GLU A 82 7.12 3.82 3.16
N LYS A 83 8.12 4.23 2.38
CA LYS A 83 9.49 4.47 2.80
C LYS A 83 9.73 5.87 3.37
N LYS A 84 8.79 6.78 3.23
CA LYS A 84 8.87 8.15 3.74
C LYS A 84 8.71 8.18 5.26
N ILE A 85 9.65 7.56 5.96
CA ILE A 85 9.71 7.42 7.42
C ILE A 85 11.18 7.54 7.85
N LEU A 86 11.46 8.44 8.79
CA LEU A 86 12.75 8.43 9.49
C LEU A 86 12.74 7.28 10.50
N LYS A 87 13.32 6.13 10.10
CA LYS A 87 13.33 4.90 10.88
C LYS A 87 14.64 4.71 11.62
N ILE A 88 14.57 4.50 12.94
CA ILE A 88 15.69 4.23 13.83
C ILE A 88 15.47 2.87 14.49
N ASP A 89 16.35 1.91 14.19
CA ASP A 89 16.38 0.61 14.87
C ASP A 89 17.10 0.76 16.21
N CYS A 90 16.37 0.73 17.31
CA CYS A 90 16.95 0.84 18.65
C CYS A 90 17.82 -0.35 19.04
N GLY A 91 17.79 -1.46 18.28
CA GLY A 91 18.68 -2.58 18.42
C GLY A 91 20.16 -2.25 18.10
N GLU A 92 20.39 -1.20 17.29
CA GLU A 92 21.73 -0.70 16.97
C GLU A 92 22.30 0.27 18.01
N PHE A 93 21.50 0.63 19.03
CA PHE A 93 21.81 1.68 20.01
C PHE A 93 21.71 1.15 21.45
N GLN A 94 22.30 -0.01 21.69
CA GLN A 94 22.26 -0.65 23.01
C GLN A 94 23.32 -0.12 23.98
N MET A 95 24.39 0.47 23.45
CA MET A 95 25.49 1.00 24.24
C MET A 95 25.39 2.53 24.36
N GLU A 96 25.82 3.07 25.51
CA GLU A 96 25.71 4.50 25.79
C GLU A 96 26.48 5.39 24.79
N HIS A 97 27.63 4.92 24.27
CA HIS A 97 28.44 5.67 23.30
C HIS A 97 27.81 5.73 21.90
N GLU A 98 26.87 4.84 21.56
CA GLU A 98 26.21 4.81 20.26
C GLU A 98 25.22 5.97 20.09
N THR A 99 24.85 6.64 21.18
CA THR A 99 24.05 7.87 21.11
C THR A 99 24.66 8.95 20.21
N ALA A 100 26.01 8.96 20.11
CA ALA A 100 26.71 9.87 19.21
C ALA A 100 26.34 9.67 17.73
N LYS A 101 25.93 8.48 17.32
CA LYS A 101 25.44 8.22 15.95
C LYS A 101 24.10 8.92 15.67
N LEU A 102 23.27 9.15 16.71
CA LEU A 102 21.98 9.84 16.56
C LEU A 102 22.13 11.35 16.47
N VAL A 103 23.00 11.93 17.33
CA VAL A 103 23.10 13.39 17.53
C VAL A 103 24.42 13.97 17.05
N GLY A 104 25.36 13.16 16.59
CA GLY A 104 26.73 13.59 16.26
C GLY A 104 27.64 13.69 17.50
N ALA A 105 28.95 13.69 17.27
CA ALA A 105 29.94 13.90 18.33
C ALA A 105 30.23 15.40 18.50
N PRO A 106 30.37 15.90 19.74
CA PRO A 106 30.73 17.30 20.00
C PRO A 106 32.10 17.68 19.38
N PRO A 107 32.31 18.94 19.00
CA PRO A 107 33.59 19.41 18.50
C PRO A 107 34.74 19.10 19.47
N GLY A 108 35.83 18.54 18.95
CA GLY A 108 37.01 18.17 19.75
C GLY A 108 37.05 16.73 20.23
N TYR A 109 35.98 15.94 20.06
CA TYR A 109 36.00 14.49 20.32
C TYR A 109 36.43 13.72 19.08
N LEU A 110 37.09 12.56 19.32
CA LEU A 110 37.44 11.61 18.25
C LEU A 110 36.19 11.18 17.49
N GLY A 111 36.20 11.31 16.15
CA GLY A 111 35.06 10.94 15.31
C GLY A 111 34.10 12.11 14.97
N HIS A 112 34.33 13.34 15.46
CA HIS A 112 33.45 14.50 15.17
C HIS A 112 33.22 14.77 13.67
N ARG A 113 34.23 14.52 12.83
CA ARG A 113 34.13 14.71 11.36
C ARG A 113 33.66 13.48 10.62
N GLU A 114 33.63 12.33 11.26
CA GLU A 114 33.34 11.03 10.64
C GLU A 114 31.91 10.53 10.94
N THR A 115 31.27 11.07 11.98
CA THR A 115 29.93 10.65 12.41
C THR A 115 28.87 11.66 11.96
N THR A 116 28.19 11.36 10.88
CA THR A 116 27.01 12.14 10.45
C THR A 116 25.83 11.80 11.35
N PRO A 117 25.18 12.79 12.00
CA PRO A 117 23.99 12.55 12.82
C PRO A 117 22.85 11.97 11.98
N LEU A 118 22.09 11.02 12.55
CA LEU A 118 20.88 10.48 11.90
C LEU A 118 19.66 11.38 12.11
N LEU A 119 19.56 12.07 13.25
CA LEU A 119 18.44 12.93 13.59
C LEU A 119 18.71 14.38 13.15
N THR A 120 18.73 14.62 11.84
CA THR A 120 18.93 15.97 11.29
C THR A 120 17.62 16.59 10.78
N GLN A 121 17.60 17.92 10.63
CA GLN A 121 16.45 18.63 10.03
C GLN A 121 16.27 18.21 8.57
N GLN A 122 17.36 17.95 7.87
CA GLN A 122 17.34 17.49 6.48
C GLN A 122 16.62 16.13 6.38
N GLU A 123 17.01 15.15 7.20
CA GLU A 123 16.36 13.82 7.22
C GLU A 123 14.86 13.90 7.52
N LEU A 124 14.44 14.80 8.44
CA LEU A 124 13.01 15.03 8.69
C LEU A 124 12.31 15.56 7.45
N THR A 125 12.93 16.52 6.74
CA THR A 125 12.34 17.15 5.55
C THR A 125 12.31 16.17 4.37
N ASP A 126 13.36 15.38 4.16
CA ASP A 126 13.46 14.41 3.06
C ASP A 126 12.40 13.29 3.17
N ASN A 127 11.94 13.03 4.40
CA ASN A 127 10.86 12.08 4.69
C ASN A 127 9.45 12.72 4.69
N THR A 128 9.28 13.91 4.12
CA THR A 128 7.97 14.53 3.85
C THR A 128 7.66 14.57 2.36
N SER A 129 6.50 15.08 1.97
CA SER A 129 6.09 15.30 0.59
C SER A 129 5.67 16.75 0.36
N SER A 130 5.50 17.14 -0.91
CA SER A 130 4.96 18.46 -1.28
C SER A 130 3.56 18.72 -0.71
N ASP A 131 2.78 17.66 -0.52
CA ASP A 131 1.38 17.73 -0.11
C ASP A 131 1.20 17.66 1.40
N CYS A 132 2.18 17.10 2.12
CA CYS A 132 2.15 16.96 3.57
C CYS A 132 3.55 17.16 4.18
N ASP A 133 3.69 18.16 5.04
CA ASP A 133 4.94 18.50 5.75
C ASP A 133 5.05 17.85 7.15
N LEU A 134 4.16 16.89 7.46
CA LEU A 134 4.14 16.12 8.70
C LEU A 134 5.11 14.94 8.61
N ALA A 135 6.27 15.03 9.23
CA ALA A 135 7.26 13.95 9.22
C ALA A 135 6.84 12.77 10.12
N LEU A 136 7.13 11.56 9.67
CA LEU A 136 6.92 10.33 10.45
C LEU A 136 8.26 9.83 10.98
N VAL A 137 8.38 9.69 12.29
CA VAL A 137 9.60 9.22 12.95
C VAL A 137 9.30 7.93 13.71
N LEU A 138 10.01 6.87 13.41
CA LEU A 138 9.81 5.55 14.01
C LEU A 138 11.07 5.09 14.75
N PHE A 139 10.95 4.90 16.05
CA PHE A 139 11.91 4.21 16.89
C PHE A 139 11.46 2.76 17.08
N ASP A 140 12.08 1.85 16.36
CA ASP A 140 11.73 0.42 16.38
C ASP A 140 12.44 -0.29 17.53
N GLU A 141 11.71 -1.13 18.30
CA GLU A 141 12.19 -1.90 19.44
C GLU A 141 12.84 -1.03 20.55
N ILE A 142 12.12 0.04 20.96
CA ILE A 142 12.62 1.03 21.92
C ILE A 142 13.09 0.43 23.27
N GLU A 143 12.59 -0.74 23.64
CA GLU A 143 13.04 -1.46 24.85
C GLU A 143 14.50 -1.90 24.82
N LYS A 144 15.11 -1.98 23.62
CA LYS A 144 16.53 -2.34 23.43
C LYS A 144 17.48 -1.16 23.58
N ALA A 145 16.94 0.07 23.44
CA ALA A 145 17.75 1.28 23.50
C ALA A 145 18.46 1.45 24.84
N ALA A 146 19.66 2.02 24.80
CA ALA A 146 20.41 2.46 25.97
C ALA A 146 19.63 3.55 26.74
N HIS A 147 19.91 3.72 28.02
CA HIS A 147 19.18 4.69 28.86
C HIS A 147 19.42 6.14 28.45
N SER A 148 20.61 6.45 27.92
CA SER A 148 20.93 7.76 27.35
C SER A 148 19.97 8.18 26.25
N ILE A 149 19.53 7.24 25.39
CA ILE A 149 18.61 7.52 24.31
C ILE A 149 17.22 7.89 24.84
N THR A 150 16.69 7.16 25.84
CA THR A 150 15.41 7.51 26.44
C THR A 150 15.47 8.89 27.11
N LYS A 151 16.60 9.27 27.71
CA LYS A 151 16.80 10.63 28.25
C LYS A 151 16.88 11.70 27.14
N LEU A 152 17.56 11.42 26.04
CA LEU A 152 17.64 12.31 24.90
C LEU A 152 16.25 12.55 24.29
N LEU A 153 15.46 11.48 24.15
CA LEU A 153 14.09 11.54 23.64
C LEU A 153 13.17 12.41 24.51
N LEU A 154 13.35 12.46 25.83
CA LEU A 154 12.56 13.35 26.70
C LEU A 154 12.62 14.81 26.24
N GLY A 155 13.78 15.29 25.77
CA GLY A 155 13.92 16.65 25.24
C GLY A 155 13.07 16.88 23.98
N ILE A 156 13.03 15.90 23.10
CA ILE A 156 12.20 15.93 21.88
C ILE A 156 10.71 15.92 22.23
N LEU A 157 10.32 14.98 23.11
CA LEU A 157 8.92 14.79 23.49
C LEU A 157 8.33 15.97 24.26
N ASP A 158 9.16 16.69 24.98
CA ASP A 158 8.76 17.78 25.86
C ASP A 158 8.72 19.15 25.17
N LYS A 159 9.71 19.42 24.34
CA LYS A 159 9.95 20.74 23.73
C LYS A 159 9.92 20.72 22.20
N GLY A 160 9.74 19.57 21.57
CA GLY A 160 9.81 19.44 20.11
C GLY A 160 11.19 19.76 19.52
N ILE A 161 12.23 19.90 20.34
CA ILE A 161 13.56 20.35 19.89
C ILE A 161 14.63 19.38 20.38
N LEU A 162 15.51 18.99 19.45
CA LEU A 162 16.73 18.26 19.73
C LEU A 162 17.94 19.11 19.41
N ARG A 163 18.89 19.20 20.34
CA ARG A 163 20.18 19.84 20.10
C ARG A 163 21.22 18.77 19.72
N LEU A 164 21.84 18.94 18.57
CA LEU A 164 22.88 18.06 18.06
C LEU A 164 24.25 18.36 18.71
N GLY A 165 25.21 17.47 18.47
CA GLY A 165 26.56 17.60 19.02
C GLY A 165 27.31 18.85 18.54
N ASP A 166 26.99 19.38 17.37
CA ASP A 166 27.52 20.62 16.81
C ASP A 166 26.78 21.89 17.27
N ASN A 167 25.86 21.77 18.21
CA ASN A 167 24.93 22.81 18.70
C ASN A 167 23.83 23.24 17.72
N THR A 168 23.67 22.64 16.57
CA THR A 168 22.50 22.88 15.73
C THR A 168 21.23 22.32 16.40
N SER A 169 20.10 22.93 16.12
CA SER A 169 18.80 22.51 16.67
C SER A 169 17.93 21.94 15.59
N VAL A 170 17.32 20.80 15.87
CA VAL A 170 16.36 20.10 15.01
C VAL A 170 14.97 20.25 15.60
N ASN A 171 14.00 20.68 14.79
CA ASN A 171 12.62 20.88 15.22
C ASN A 171 11.73 19.72 14.83
N PHE A 172 11.10 19.08 15.83
CA PHE A 172 10.19 17.94 15.69
C PHE A 172 8.72 18.32 15.87
N GLU A 173 8.35 19.62 15.94
CA GLU A 173 6.95 20.03 16.13
C GLU A 173 6.04 19.50 15.02
N LYS A 174 6.56 19.47 13.78
CA LYS A 174 5.87 18.91 12.62
C LYS A 174 6.17 17.41 12.45
N SER A 175 6.05 16.64 13.51
CA SER A 175 6.29 15.20 13.44
C SER A 175 5.29 14.38 14.26
N LEU A 176 5.00 13.17 13.79
CA LEU A 176 4.42 12.09 14.57
C LEU A 176 5.53 11.12 14.95
N ILE A 177 5.68 10.89 16.25
CA ILE A 177 6.71 10.01 16.78
C ILE A 177 6.08 8.68 17.21
N PHE A 178 6.60 7.61 16.67
CA PHE A 178 6.17 6.25 16.96
C PHE A 178 7.29 5.48 17.64
N PHE A 179 6.94 4.82 18.71
CA PHE A 179 7.79 3.82 19.38
C PHE A 179 7.14 2.46 19.19
N THR A 180 7.87 1.46 18.71
CA THR A 180 7.40 0.08 18.76
C THR A 180 8.08 -0.66 19.91
N SER A 181 7.37 -1.61 20.52
CA SER A 181 7.93 -2.46 21.56
C SER A 181 7.23 -3.82 21.60
N ASN A 182 8.01 -4.83 22.00
CA ASN A 182 7.54 -6.20 22.26
C ASN A 182 7.37 -6.50 23.75
N LEU A 183 7.42 -5.47 24.60
CA LEU A 183 7.23 -5.62 26.06
C LEU A 183 5.86 -6.22 26.37
N GLY A 184 5.85 -7.18 27.28
CA GLY A 184 4.63 -7.89 27.68
C GLY A 184 4.13 -8.92 26.67
N ALA A 185 4.75 -9.06 25.48
CA ALA A 185 4.28 -9.97 24.43
C ALA A 185 4.19 -11.42 24.87
N ARG A 186 5.15 -11.91 25.65
CA ARG A 186 5.15 -13.30 26.16
C ARG A 186 3.99 -13.54 27.13
N GLU A 187 3.76 -12.63 28.05
CA GLU A 187 2.68 -12.67 29.03
C GLU A 187 1.31 -12.56 28.32
N MET A 188 1.19 -11.69 27.32
CA MET A 188 -0.02 -11.57 26.50
C MET A 188 -0.32 -12.90 25.79
N MET A 189 0.69 -13.53 25.18
CA MET A 189 0.53 -14.82 24.50
C MET A 189 0.13 -15.95 25.46
N ARG A 190 0.64 -15.96 26.69
CA ARG A 190 0.23 -16.91 27.73
C ARG A 190 -1.22 -16.69 28.19
N GLU A 191 -1.68 -15.46 28.30
CA GLU A 191 -3.08 -15.16 28.67
C GLU A 191 -4.06 -15.63 27.58
N ILE A 192 -3.67 -15.56 26.30
CA ILE A 192 -4.48 -16.01 25.15
C ILE A 192 -4.48 -17.53 25.01
N ASN A 193 -3.31 -18.17 25.21
CA ASN A 193 -3.14 -19.62 25.14
C ASN A 193 -2.65 -20.15 26.48
N PRO A 194 -3.52 -20.34 27.48
CA PRO A 194 -3.13 -20.98 28.73
C PRO A 194 -2.66 -22.42 28.45
N GLU A 195 -1.44 -22.75 28.85
CA GLU A 195 -0.90 -24.11 28.78
C GLU A 195 -1.82 -25.06 29.54
N ILE A 196 -1.94 -26.28 29.01
CA ILE A 196 -2.82 -27.36 29.49
C ILE A 196 -2.69 -27.53 31.01
N GLY A 197 -3.73 -27.17 31.75
CA GLY A 197 -3.77 -27.40 33.21
C GLY A 197 -4.78 -26.57 33.99
N PHE A 198 -5.16 -25.42 33.52
CA PHE A 198 -6.18 -24.58 34.16
C PHE A 198 -7.23 -24.12 33.12
N GLN A 199 -8.17 -25.03 32.83
CA GLN A 199 -9.44 -24.59 32.22
C GLN A 199 -10.18 -23.74 33.26
N ARG A 200 -10.10 -22.41 33.13
CA ARG A 200 -11.04 -21.54 33.83
C ARG A 200 -12.39 -21.67 33.14
N VAL A 201 -13.26 -22.41 33.80
CA VAL A 201 -14.70 -22.47 33.54
C VAL A 201 -15.26 -21.06 33.71
N GLY A 202 -15.66 -20.44 32.58
CA GLY A 202 -16.31 -19.13 32.58
C GLY A 202 -15.98 -18.40 31.29
N GLY A 203 -16.93 -18.32 30.33
CA GLY A 203 -16.79 -17.62 29.09
C GLY A 203 -16.49 -16.12 29.35
N LYS A 204 -15.23 -15.73 29.17
CA LYS A 204 -14.83 -14.32 29.23
C LYS A 204 -15.29 -13.62 27.96
N SER A 205 -15.81 -12.42 28.07
CA SER A 205 -16.13 -11.61 26.91
C SER A 205 -14.83 -11.18 26.21
N ALA A 206 -14.88 -10.96 24.89
CA ALA A 206 -13.73 -10.45 24.12
C ALA A 206 -13.22 -9.11 24.71
N ALA A 207 -14.10 -8.29 25.27
CA ALA A 207 -13.76 -7.03 25.93
C ALA A 207 -12.89 -7.23 27.18
N ASP A 208 -13.19 -8.25 28.03
CA ASP A 208 -12.40 -8.56 29.22
C ASP A 208 -10.98 -9.02 28.87
N LEU A 209 -10.83 -9.75 27.76
CA LEU A 209 -9.52 -10.16 27.26
C LEU A 209 -8.68 -8.96 26.82
N THR A 210 -9.26 -8.06 26.02
CA THR A 210 -8.58 -6.84 25.54
C THR A 210 -8.08 -6.00 26.73
N THR A 211 -8.93 -5.72 27.73
CA THR A 211 -8.56 -4.95 28.91
C THR A 211 -7.40 -5.59 29.69
N ARG A 212 -7.37 -6.92 29.76
CA ARG A 212 -6.26 -7.64 30.42
C ARG A 212 -4.96 -7.54 29.62
N LEU A 213 -5.02 -7.70 28.32
CA LEU A 213 -3.85 -7.56 27.44
C LEU A 213 -3.27 -6.15 27.57
N GLU A 214 -4.11 -5.13 27.60
CA GLU A 214 -3.69 -3.74 27.84
C GLU A 214 -3.03 -3.57 29.20
N SER A 215 -3.59 -4.16 30.27
CA SER A 215 -3.01 -4.06 31.60
C SER A 215 -1.65 -4.74 31.71
N ILE A 216 -1.47 -5.89 31.05
CA ILE A 216 -0.18 -6.62 30.97
C ILE A 216 0.85 -5.76 30.23
N ALA A 217 0.48 -5.22 29.07
CA ALA A 217 1.34 -4.36 28.26
C ALA A 217 1.79 -3.11 29.03
N LEU A 218 0.84 -2.37 29.64
CA LEU A 218 1.14 -1.19 30.44
C LEU A 218 1.98 -1.52 31.68
N GLY A 219 1.73 -2.66 32.33
CA GLY A 219 2.55 -3.15 33.42
C GLY A 219 4.01 -3.40 33.04
N ALA A 220 4.24 -3.97 31.86
CA ALA A 220 5.58 -4.19 31.31
C ALA A 220 6.29 -2.87 30.96
N VAL A 221 5.57 -1.91 30.38
CA VAL A 221 6.10 -0.57 30.05
C VAL A 221 6.54 0.17 31.34
N ARG A 222 5.71 0.20 32.38
CA ARG A 222 6.03 0.85 33.66
C ARG A 222 7.23 0.24 34.37
N LYS A 223 7.54 -1.03 34.13
CA LYS A 223 8.74 -1.70 34.66
C LYS A 223 10.01 -1.32 33.90
N ARG A 224 9.90 -1.03 32.60
CA ARG A 224 11.05 -0.77 31.71
C ARG A 224 11.41 0.71 31.62
N PHE A 225 10.41 1.59 31.54
CA PHE A 225 10.59 3.02 31.32
C PHE A 225 10.27 3.83 32.57
N SER A 226 10.92 5.00 32.67
CA SER A 226 10.62 5.93 33.74
C SER A 226 9.20 6.50 33.62
N PRO A 227 8.54 6.84 34.73
CA PRO A 227 7.23 7.50 34.69
C PRO A 227 7.24 8.78 33.85
N GLU A 228 8.34 9.51 33.85
CA GLU A 228 8.51 10.73 33.09
C GLU A 228 8.41 10.46 31.57
N PHE A 229 9.07 9.42 31.07
CA PHE A 229 8.98 9.03 29.67
C PHE A 229 7.56 8.59 29.28
N VAL A 230 6.93 7.77 30.10
CA VAL A 230 5.56 7.26 29.84
C VAL A 230 4.54 8.40 29.81
N ASN A 231 4.70 9.42 30.67
CA ASN A 231 3.79 10.57 30.73
C ASN A 231 3.90 11.52 29.53
N ARG A 232 4.92 11.38 28.67
CA ARG A 232 5.08 12.15 27.41
C ARG A 232 4.47 11.45 26.20
N ILE A 233 3.97 10.24 26.35
CA ILE A 233 3.31 9.46 25.32
C ILE A 233 1.83 9.83 25.30
N ASP A 234 1.32 10.28 24.16
CA ASP A 234 -0.07 10.69 24.00
C ASP A 234 -1.03 9.50 23.98
N ALA A 235 -0.62 8.41 23.32
CA ALA A 235 -1.40 7.19 23.30
C ALA A 235 -0.52 5.93 23.31
N VAL A 236 -0.92 4.98 24.15
CA VAL A 236 -0.36 3.63 24.16
C VAL A 236 -1.35 2.71 23.45
N VAL A 237 -0.92 2.14 22.34
CA VAL A 237 -1.76 1.28 21.47
C VAL A 237 -1.33 -0.16 21.63
N THR A 238 -2.22 -1.00 22.13
CA THR A 238 -1.98 -2.43 22.28
C THR A 238 -2.45 -3.18 21.05
N TYR A 239 -1.51 -3.87 20.42
CA TYR A 239 -1.77 -4.73 19.24
C TYR A 239 -2.14 -6.13 19.71
N ASN A 240 -3.31 -6.56 19.33
CA ASN A 240 -3.79 -7.90 19.61
C ASN A 240 -3.20 -8.90 18.60
N PRO A 241 -3.01 -10.17 18.99
CA PRO A 241 -2.74 -11.22 18.04
C PRO A 241 -3.84 -11.28 16.98
N LEU A 242 -3.42 -11.56 15.76
CA LEU A 242 -4.31 -11.60 14.60
C LEU A 242 -5.21 -12.84 14.69
N ASP A 243 -6.50 -12.65 14.50
CA ASP A 243 -7.46 -13.73 14.35
C ASP A 243 -7.38 -14.36 12.94
N THR A 244 -8.03 -15.49 12.74
CA THR A 244 -8.01 -16.21 11.45
C THR A 244 -8.49 -15.35 10.30
N LYS A 245 -9.55 -14.55 10.51
CA LYS A 245 -10.11 -13.68 9.47
C LYS A 245 -9.13 -12.56 9.07
N ALA A 246 -8.43 -11.98 10.06
CA ALA A 246 -7.41 -10.98 9.78
C ALA A 246 -6.23 -11.58 9.01
N ILE A 247 -5.83 -12.81 9.32
CA ILE A 247 -4.75 -13.50 8.62
C ILE A 247 -5.15 -13.84 7.19
N GLU A 248 -6.40 -14.27 6.94
CA GLU A 248 -6.95 -14.50 5.60
C GLU A 248 -6.95 -13.20 4.77
N ALA A 249 -7.40 -12.09 5.35
CA ALA A 249 -7.38 -10.79 4.68
C ALA A 249 -5.95 -10.30 4.38
N ILE A 250 -4.99 -10.58 5.27
CA ILE A 250 -3.56 -10.27 5.03
C ILE A 250 -3.01 -11.14 3.91
N LEU A 251 -3.37 -12.43 3.85
CA LEU A 251 -2.98 -13.30 2.74
C LEU A 251 -3.48 -12.75 1.41
N ASP A 252 -4.75 -12.38 1.34
CA ASP A 252 -5.34 -11.81 0.11
C ASP A 252 -4.68 -10.47 -0.29
N TYR A 253 -4.30 -9.65 0.69
CA TYR A 253 -3.54 -8.43 0.45
C TYR A 253 -2.13 -8.72 -0.07
N ASP A 254 -1.40 -9.64 0.56
CA ASP A 254 -0.02 -9.99 0.17
C ASP A 254 0.01 -10.68 -1.22
N LEU A 255 -1.02 -11.46 -1.57
CA LEU A 255 -1.15 -12.05 -2.92
C LEU A 255 -1.42 -10.99 -3.99
N ARG A 256 -2.27 -9.98 -3.70
CA ARG A 256 -2.45 -8.83 -4.59
C ARG A 256 -1.17 -8.02 -4.74
N ALA A 257 -0.50 -7.72 -3.63
CA ALA A 257 0.77 -7.02 -3.66
C ALA A 257 1.86 -7.77 -4.46
N LEU A 258 1.85 -9.13 -4.45
CA LEU A 258 2.72 -9.94 -5.29
C LEU A 258 2.39 -9.75 -6.77
N GLN A 259 1.10 -9.74 -7.15
CA GLN A 259 0.67 -9.48 -8.52
C GLN A 259 1.06 -8.07 -8.97
N ASP A 260 0.82 -7.05 -8.13
CA ASP A 260 1.18 -5.67 -8.42
C ASP A 260 2.71 -5.51 -8.60
N HIS A 261 3.49 -6.21 -7.78
CA HIS A 261 4.95 -6.22 -7.91
C HIS A 261 5.41 -6.85 -9.23
N VAL A 262 4.79 -7.96 -9.67
CA VAL A 262 5.05 -8.60 -10.96
C VAL A 262 4.76 -7.62 -12.11
N ASN A 263 3.59 -6.97 -12.05
CA ASN A 263 3.16 -6.01 -13.07
C ASN A 263 4.12 -4.81 -13.18
N LEU A 264 4.48 -4.22 -12.03
CA LEU A 264 5.35 -3.04 -11.96
C LEU A 264 6.80 -3.34 -12.42
N ARG A 265 7.35 -4.51 -12.03
CA ARG A 265 8.75 -4.83 -12.28
C ARG A 265 9.01 -5.44 -13.66
N LEU A 266 8.06 -6.20 -14.17
CA LEU A 266 8.22 -6.89 -15.45
C LEU A 266 7.64 -6.10 -16.62
N GLY A 267 6.77 -5.10 -16.38
CA GLY A 267 6.20 -4.24 -17.42
C GLY A 267 5.59 -5.07 -18.56
N GLU A 268 6.13 -4.95 -19.76
CA GLU A 268 5.69 -5.70 -20.95
C GLU A 268 5.77 -7.23 -20.80
N ARG A 269 6.59 -7.73 -19.88
CA ARG A 269 6.71 -9.17 -19.56
C ARG A 269 5.86 -9.61 -18.40
N CYS A 270 4.84 -8.82 -18.03
CA CYS A 270 3.93 -9.17 -16.94
C CYS A 270 3.14 -10.45 -17.25
N PHE A 271 2.70 -11.13 -16.20
CA PHE A 271 1.86 -12.31 -16.25
C PHE A 271 0.89 -12.29 -15.08
N SER A 272 -0.24 -12.97 -15.22
CA SER A 272 -1.24 -13.06 -14.15
C SER A 272 -1.04 -14.33 -13.32
N ILE A 273 -1.30 -14.21 -12.02
CA ILE A 273 -1.18 -15.31 -11.04
C ILE A 273 -2.56 -15.61 -10.47
N GLU A 274 -3.04 -16.82 -10.70
CA GLU A 274 -4.25 -17.32 -10.08
C GLU A 274 -3.89 -18.33 -8.98
N VAL A 275 -4.24 -18.03 -7.74
CA VAL A 275 -4.00 -18.93 -6.60
C VAL A 275 -5.30 -19.59 -6.21
N THR A 276 -5.36 -20.92 -6.31
CA THR A 276 -6.58 -21.67 -5.98
C THR A 276 -6.90 -21.63 -4.47
N PRO A 277 -8.17 -21.82 -4.06
CA PRO A 277 -8.56 -21.83 -2.65
C PRO A 277 -7.79 -22.85 -1.80
N GLU A 278 -7.46 -24.01 -2.37
CA GLU A 278 -6.70 -25.07 -1.68
C GLU A 278 -5.27 -24.63 -1.38
N VAL A 279 -4.65 -23.85 -2.29
CA VAL A 279 -3.31 -23.25 -2.05
C VAL A 279 -3.40 -22.20 -0.94
N LYS A 280 -4.42 -21.35 -0.96
CA LYS A 280 -4.63 -20.37 0.10
C LYS A 280 -4.76 -21.05 1.48
N GLU A 281 -5.54 -22.10 1.57
CA GLU A 281 -5.69 -22.88 2.80
C GLU A 281 -4.35 -23.53 3.23
N SER A 282 -3.58 -24.06 2.28
CA SER A 282 -2.25 -24.63 2.55
C SER A 282 -1.28 -23.56 3.06
N LEU A 283 -1.28 -22.37 2.44
CA LEU A 283 -0.46 -21.23 2.88
C LEU A 283 -0.84 -20.76 4.30
N LEU A 284 -2.13 -20.69 4.61
CA LEU A 284 -2.62 -20.37 5.95
C LEU A 284 -2.15 -21.42 6.95
N ARG A 285 -2.33 -22.71 6.66
CA ARG A 285 -1.95 -23.79 7.56
C ARG A 285 -0.45 -23.82 7.86
N THR A 286 0.40 -23.52 6.85
CA THR A 286 1.86 -23.54 6.99
C THR A 286 2.45 -22.21 7.42
N GLY A 287 1.78 -21.10 7.10
CA GLY A 287 2.23 -19.74 7.37
C GLY A 287 1.74 -19.16 8.70
N ILE A 288 0.80 -19.84 9.40
CA ILE A 288 0.35 -19.38 10.72
C ILE A 288 1.30 -19.94 11.78
N SER A 289 2.12 -19.06 12.35
CA SER A 289 2.87 -19.34 13.57
C SER A 289 2.30 -18.52 14.72
N LYS A 290 2.01 -19.16 15.83
CA LYS A 290 1.56 -18.48 17.05
C LYS A 290 2.58 -17.47 17.58
N GLU A 291 3.87 -17.67 17.27
CA GLU A 291 4.97 -16.83 17.76
C GLU A 291 5.31 -15.67 16.81
N TYR A 292 5.16 -15.87 15.48
CA TYR A 292 5.67 -14.94 14.46
C TYR A 292 4.58 -14.21 13.67
N GLY A 293 3.30 -14.53 13.90
CA GLY A 293 2.15 -13.84 13.27
C GLY A 293 2.25 -13.75 11.74
N ALA A 294 1.86 -12.62 11.16
CA ALA A 294 1.88 -12.39 9.72
C ALA A 294 3.28 -12.38 9.08
N ARG A 295 4.37 -12.26 9.87
CA ARG A 295 5.73 -12.31 9.33
C ARG A 295 6.08 -13.69 8.76
N GLU A 296 5.60 -14.77 9.39
CA GLU A 296 5.80 -16.13 8.89
C GLU A 296 4.97 -16.41 7.63
N LEU A 297 3.76 -15.83 7.55
CA LEU A 297 2.94 -15.90 6.35
C LEU A 297 3.66 -15.27 5.14
N LYS A 298 4.22 -14.09 5.29
CA LYS A 298 5.04 -13.44 4.22
C LYS A 298 6.23 -14.29 3.80
N ARG A 299 6.95 -14.89 4.74
CA ARG A 299 8.06 -15.80 4.45
C ARG A 299 7.60 -17.05 3.69
N THR A 300 6.44 -17.57 4.06
CA THR A 300 5.84 -18.74 3.40
C THR A 300 5.43 -18.42 1.98
N ILE A 301 4.76 -17.27 1.73
CA ILE A 301 4.43 -16.78 0.39
C ILE A 301 5.72 -16.61 -0.43
N HIS A 302 6.73 -15.96 0.12
CA HIS A 302 7.99 -15.76 -0.58
C HIS A 302 8.64 -17.09 -0.99
N ARG A 303 8.70 -18.06 -0.08
CA ARG A 303 9.32 -19.37 -0.33
C ARG A 303 8.50 -20.24 -1.26
N GLN A 304 7.17 -20.28 -1.09
CA GLN A 304 6.30 -21.21 -1.82
C GLN A 304 5.75 -20.66 -3.13
N LEU A 305 5.67 -19.34 -3.30
CA LEU A 305 5.17 -18.70 -4.51
C LEU A 305 6.23 -17.86 -5.22
N THR A 306 6.78 -16.84 -4.54
CA THR A 306 7.65 -15.84 -5.21
C THR A 306 8.93 -16.50 -5.77
N GLN A 307 9.63 -17.34 -5.00
CA GLN A 307 10.87 -17.97 -5.45
C GLN A 307 10.66 -18.94 -6.62
N PRO A 308 9.66 -19.85 -6.62
CA PRO A 308 9.38 -20.69 -7.79
C PRO A 308 8.99 -19.87 -9.02
N LEU A 309 8.10 -18.87 -8.89
CA LEU A 309 7.72 -18.00 -10.00
C LEU A 309 8.93 -17.25 -10.57
N ALA A 310 9.80 -16.71 -9.73
CA ALA A 310 11.02 -16.04 -10.17
C ALA A 310 11.96 -17.00 -10.93
N THR A 311 12.03 -18.27 -10.52
CA THR A 311 12.81 -19.30 -11.21
C THR A 311 12.24 -19.61 -12.60
N MET A 312 10.91 -19.71 -12.72
CA MET A 312 10.24 -19.97 -14.00
C MET A 312 10.40 -18.77 -14.96
N VAL A 313 10.30 -17.54 -14.45
CA VAL A 313 10.56 -16.31 -15.24
C VAL A 313 12.01 -16.30 -15.73
N ALA A 314 12.99 -16.59 -14.86
CA ALA A 314 14.41 -16.60 -15.22
C ALA A 314 14.76 -17.66 -16.26
N LYS A 315 14.07 -18.80 -16.25
CA LYS A 315 14.24 -19.86 -17.26
C LYS A 315 13.48 -19.59 -18.57
N GLY A 316 12.70 -18.51 -18.64
CA GLY A 316 11.85 -18.22 -19.80
C GLY A 316 10.66 -19.17 -19.97
N GLU A 317 10.27 -19.89 -18.92
CA GLU A 317 9.11 -20.80 -18.94
C GLU A 317 7.78 -20.00 -18.93
N ILE A 318 7.76 -18.80 -18.32
CA ILE A 318 6.60 -17.91 -18.31
C ILE A 318 6.78 -16.86 -19.41
N HIS A 319 5.88 -16.89 -20.39
CA HIS A 319 5.86 -15.90 -21.47
C HIS A 319 5.06 -14.65 -21.08
N PRO A 320 5.31 -13.48 -21.72
CA PRO A 320 4.49 -12.30 -21.55
C PRO A 320 3.00 -12.57 -21.76
N GLY A 321 2.15 -12.05 -20.86
CA GLY A 321 0.71 -12.28 -20.90
C GLY A 321 0.24 -13.68 -20.48
N ALA A 322 1.15 -14.55 -20.04
CA ALA A 322 0.78 -15.88 -19.56
C ALA A 322 -0.10 -15.82 -18.32
N HIS A 323 -1.00 -16.81 -18.19
CA HIS A 323 -1.79 -17.01 -16.97
C HIS A 323 -1.21 -18.22 -16.20
N VAL A 324 -0.64 -17.94 -15.04
CA VAL A 324 -0.04 -18.95 -14.17
C VAL A 324 -1.04 -19.33 -13.08
N ARG A 325 -1.54 -20.56 -13.17
CA ARG A 325 -2.40 -21.13 -12.13
C ARG A 325 -1.55 -21.90 -11.14
N VAL A 326 -1.69 -21.56 -9.86
CA VAL A 326 -1.06 -22.26 -8.75
C VAL A 326 -2.10 -23.15 -8.09
N SER A 327 -1.88 -24.46 -8.15
CA SER A 327 -2.70 -25.50 -7.54
C SER A 327 -1.89 -26.28 -6.50
N VAL A 328 -2.53 -27.21 -5.78
CA VAL A 328 -1.85 -28.08 -4.81
C VAL A 328 -1.83 -29.51 -5.36
N ASN A 329 -0.63 -30.09 -5.41
CA ASN A 329 -0.46 -31.53 -5.62
C ASN A 329 0.13 -32.14 -4.34
N GLY A 330 -0.74 -32.72 -3.50
CA GLY A 330 -0.36 -33.18 -2.17
C GLY A 330 -0.13 -32.01 -1.20
N ALA A 331 1.11 -31.78 -0.78
CA ALA A 331 1.48 -30.68 0.14
C ALA A 331 2.29 -29.55 -0.53
N VAL A 332 2.60 -29.68 -1.81
CA VAL A 332 3.50 -28.75 -2.54
C VAL A 332 2.68 -27.99 -3.58
N PRO A 333 2.88 -26.64 -3.68
CA PRO A 333 2.30 -25.87 -4.77
C PRO A 333 2.84 -26.34 -6.13
N GLU A 334 1.95 -26.59 -7.07
CA GLU A 334 2.23 -26.91 -8.46
C GLU A 334 1.84 -25.76 -9.36
N PHE A 335 2.74 -25.37 -10.25
CA PHE A 335 2.56 -24.24 -11.15
C PHE A 335 2.23 -24.74 -12.54
N SER A 336 1.07 -24.42 -13.05
CA SER A 336 0.67 -24.73 -14.41
C SER A 336 0.51 -23.44 -15.20
N ILE A 337 1.19 -23.36 -16.33
CA ILE A 337 0.98 -22.28 -17.27
C ILE A 337 -0.26 -22.66 -18.07
N VAL A 338 -1.36 -21.99 -17.79
CA VAL A 338 -2.55 -22.10 -18.62
C VAL A 338 -2.22 -21.29 -19.87
N SER A 339 -1.67 -21.96 -20.91
CA SER A 339 -1.54 -21.31 -22.19
C SER A 339 -2.93 -20.86 -22.60
N THR A 340 -3.10 -19.57 -22.75
CA THR A 340 -4.25 -18.98 -23.44
C THR A 340 -4.13 -19.32 -24.92
N GLY A 341 -4.11 -20.61 -25.24
CA GLY A 341 -4.58 -21.07 -26.53
C GLY A 341 -6.04 -20.67 -26.57
N GLY A 342 -6.32 -19.57 -27.26
CA GLY A 342 -7.65 -19.08 -27.55
C GLY A 342 -8.71 -19.49 -26.54
N LYS A 343 -8.77 -18.84 -25.36
CA LYS A 343 -10.05 -18.69 -24.74
C LYS A 343 -10.87 -17.91 -25.77
N GLN A 344 -11.71 -18.61 -26.50
CA GLN A 344 -12.97 -18.02 -26.85
C GLN A 344 -13.49 -17.45 -25.54
N SER A 345 -13.33 -16.14 -25.34
CA SER A 345 -14.03 -15.43 -24.28
C SER A 345 -15.48 -15.82 -24.52
N VAL A 346 -16.03 -16.64 -23.61
CA VAL A 346 -17.47 -16.63 -23.42
C VAL A 346 -17.75 -15.17 -23.21
N PRO A 347 -18.53 -14.51 -24.08
CA PRO A 347 -18.78 -13.08 -23.95
C PRO A 347 -19.24 -12.88 -22.51
N SER A 348 -18.50 -12.10 -21.73
CA SER A 348 -19.00 -11.61 -20.46
C SER A 348 -20.34 -10.97 -20.80
N GLU A 349 -21.41 -11.32 -20.11
CA GLU A 349 -22.72 -10.71 -20.39
C GLU A 349 -22.67 -9.19 -20.30
N VAL A 350 -21.60 -8.65 -19.68
CA VAL A 350 -21.35 -7.21 -19.50
C VAL A 350 -19.96 -6.86 -20.06
N PRO A 351 -19.88 -5.98 -21.08
CA PRO A 351 -18.61 -5.52 -21.65
C PRO A 351 -17.74 -4.80 -20.61
N THR A 352 -16.41 -5.01 -20.69
CA THR A 352 -15.42 -4.32 -19.88
C THR A 352 -14.69 -3.29 -20.73
N ILE A 353 -14.69 -2.02 -20.30
CA ILE A 353 -14.09 -0.88 -20.99
C ILE A 353 -13.00 -0.29 -20.10
N LEU A 354 -11.80 -0.10 -20.66
CA LEU A 354 -10.71 0.65 -20.03
C LEU A 354 -10.65 2.05 -20.66
N ILE A 355 -10.71 3.08 -19.84
CA ILE A 355 -10.55 4.48 -20.26
C ILE A 355 -9.21 4.98 -19.74
N VAL A 356 -8.38 5.52 -20.63
CA VAL A 356 -7.03 5.98 -20.33
C VAL A 356 -6.88 7.43 -20.79
N ASP A 357 -6.70 8.35 -19.85
CA ASP A 357 -6.56 9.79 -20.10
C ASP A 357 -5.88 10.42 -18.87
N ASP A 358 -5.01 11.40 -19.04
CA ASP A 358 -4.39 12.12 -17.92
C ASP A 358 -5.31 13.21 -17.33
N ASN A 359 -6.42 13.49 -18.01
CA ASN A 359 -7.45 14.40 -17.53
C ASN A 359 -8.47 13.67 -16.64
N HIS A 360 -8.33 13.84 -15.33
CA HIS A 360 -9.18 13.25 -14.31
C HIS A 360 -10.68 13.56 -14.48
N ASP A 361 -11.04 14.79 -14.85
CA ASP A 361 -12.43 15.21 -15.03
C ASP A 361 -13.08 14.48 -16.23
N LEU A 362 -12.34 14.28 -17.31
CA LEU A 362 -12.81 13.52 -18.47
C LEU A 362 -13.00 12.04 -18.13
N LEU A 363 -12.07 11.43 -17.38
CA LEU A 363 -12.18 10.05 -16.91
C LEU A 363 -13.44 9.83 -16.09
N PHE A 364 -13.69 10.69 -15.09
CA PHE A 364 -14.88 10.59 -14.23
C PHE A 364 -16.17 10.81 -15.00
N PHE A 365 -16.20 11.79 -15.88
CA PHE A 365 -17.37 12.06 -16.72
C PHE A 365 -17.72 10.85 -17.59
N LEU A 366 -16.74 10.33 -18.35
CA LEU A 366 -16.98 9.18 -19.23
C LEU A 366 -17.31 7.91 -18.45
N ALA A 367 -16.63 7.68 -17.32
CA ALA A 367 -16.91 6.53 -16.47
C ALA A 367 -18.35 6.55 -15.91
N GLY A 368 -18.86 7.72 -15.54
CA GLY A 368 -20.22 7.89 -15.09
C GLY A 368 -21.25 7.53 -16.16
N GLU A 369 -21.14 8.16 -17.34
CA GLU A 369 -22.04 7.95 -18.47
C GLU A 369 -22.05 6.48 -18.97
N LEU A 370 -20.85 5.87 -19.09
CA LEU A 370 -20.73 4.49 -19.57
C LEU A 370 -21.21 3.46 -18.54
N LYS A 371 -21.07 3.77 -17.24
CA LYS A 371 -21.55 2.92 -16.15
C LYS A 371 -23.07 2.84 -16.08
N GLU A 372 -23.78 3.92 -16.44
CA GLU A 372 -25.25 3.95 -16.52
C GLU A 372 -25.79 2.98 -17.59
N GLU A 373 -25.01 2.66 -18.62
CA GLU A 373 -25.31 1.65 -19.62
C GLU A 373 -25.11 0.20 -19.13
N GLY A 374 -24.67 0.02 -17.88
CA GLY A 374 -24.46 -1.28 -17.26
C GLY A 374 -23.11 -1.93 -17.61
N TRP A 375 -22.15 -1.19 -18.17
CA TRP A 375 -20.83 -1.71 -18.52
C TRP A 375 -19.84 -1.67 -17.33
N LYS A 376 -18.89 -2.58 -17.35
CA LYS A 376 -17.80 -2.58 -16.37
C LYS A 376 -16.72 -1.61 -16.81
N ILE A 377 -16.48 -0.55 -16.04
CA ILE A 377 -15.55 0.52 -16.40
C ILE A 377 -14.28 0.43 -15.54
N LEU A 378 -13.14 0.53 -16.21
CA LEU A 378 -11.80 0.68 -15.64
C LEU A 378 -11.27 2.05 -16.06
N ILE A 379 -10.56 2.73 -15.18
CA ILE A 379 -9.93 4.01 -15.47
C ILE A 379 -8.44 3.94 -15.18
N ALA A 380 -7.64 4.65 -15.99
CA ALA A 380 -6.20 4.79 -15.79
C ALA A 380 -5.77 6.20 -16.18
N GLU A 381 -4.94 6.83 -15.37
CA GLU A 381 -4.44 8.21 -15.55
C GLU A 381 -3.04 8.24 -16.18
N SER A 382 -2.44 7.08 -16.43
CA SER A 382 -1.11 6.96 -17.05
C SER A 382 -0.98 5.64 -17.80
N GLY A 383 0.01 5.54 -18.69
CA GLY A 383 0.32 4.32 -19.42
C GLY A 383 0.70 3.16 -18.48
N ALA A 384 1.37 3.43 -17.38
CA ALA A 384 1.69 2.42 -16.38
C ALA A 384 0.44 1.81 -15.74
N GLN A 385 -0.53 2.65 -15.34
CA GLN A 385 -1.82 2.19 -14.80
C GLN A 385 -2.64 1.45 -15.86
N ALA A 386 -2.61 1.94 -17.11
CA ALA A 386 -3.31 1.32 -18.23
C ALA A 386 -2.79 -0.10 -18.51
N ARG A 387 -1.46 -0.30 -18.55
CA ARG A 387 -0.84 -1.62 -18.71
C ARG A 387 -1.27 -2.57 -17.59
N LEU A 388 -1.28 -2.07 -16.36
CA LEU A 388 -1.72 -2.83 -15.19
C LEU A 388 -3.17 -3.31 -15.33
N ALA A 389 -4.09 -2.39 -15.62
CA ALA A 389 -5.51 -2.67 -15.78
C ALA A 389 -5.78 -3.63 -16.95
N PHE A 390 -5.05 -3.45 -18.06
CA PHE A 390 -5.14 -4.29 -19.24
C PHE A 390 -4.72 -5.73 -18.97
N CYS A 391 -3.56 -5.94 -18.32
CA CYS A 391 -3.07 -7.27 -17.98
C CYS A 391 -3.97 -8.00 -16.97
N GLN A 392 -4.59 -7.27 -16.04
CA GLN A 392 -5.44 -7.88 -15.00
C GLN A 392 -6.80 -8.34 -15.54
N LEU A 393 -7.43 -7.56 -16.41
CA LEU A 393 -8.85 -7.72 -16.71
C LEU A 393 -9.14 -7.90 -18.20
N GLN A 394 -8.13 -7.77 -19.09
CA GLN A 394 -8.26 -7.91 -20.54
C GLN A 394 -9.56 -7.26 -21.07
N PRO A 395 -9.65 -5.92 -21.10
CA PRO A 395 -10.86 -5.22 -21.46
C PRO A 395 -11.26 -5.51 -22.90
N ASP A 396 -12.58 -5.51 -23.19
CA ASP A 396 -13.12 -5.70 -24.51
C ASP A 396 -12.87 -4.46 -25.40
N VAL A 397 -12.83 -3.28 -24.77
CA VAL A 397 -12.58 -1.98 -25.43
C VAL A 397 -11.61 -1.16 -24.59
N VAL A 398 -10.68 -0.46 -25.26
CA VAL A 398 -9.81 0.55 -24.66
C VAL A 398 -10.06 1.89 -25.34
N LEU A 399 -10.45 2.90 -24.55
CA LEU A 399 -10.48 4.30 -24.96
C LEU A 399 -9.17 4.93 -24.50
N LEU A 400 -8.32 5.39 -25.39
CA LEU A 400 -6.94 5.74 -25.09
C LEU A 400 -6.61 7.14 -25.61
N ASP A 401 -6.22 8.05 -24.72
CA ASP A 401 -5.73 9.35 -25.14
C ASP A 401 -4.43 9.20 -25.92
N TYR A 402 -4.32 9.93 -27.03
CA TYR A 402 -3.12 9.98 -27.86
C TYR A 402 -1.94 10.62 -27.13
N MET A 403 -2.19 11.68 -26.35
CA MET A 403 -1.19 12.41 -25.57
C MET A 403 -1.37 12.11 -24.09
N LEU A 404 -0.61 11.19 -23.54
CA LEU A 404 -0.75 10.67 -22.19
C LEU A 404 0.46 11.09 -21.32
N GLY A 405 0.61 12.39 -21.08
CA GLY A 405 1.75 12.92 -20.34
C GLY A 405 3.08 12.60 -21.03
N GLU A 406 3.89 11.72 -20.42
CA GLU A 406 5.17 11.25 -20.99
C GLU A 406 5.03 9.99 -21.87
N ASP A 407 3.87 9.32 -21.82
CA ASP A 407 3.60 8.09 -22.59
C ASP A 407 3.01 8.40 -23.97
N ASP A 408 3.34 7.59 -24.97
CA ASP A 408 2.74 7.63 -26.32
C ASP A 408 1.51 6.70 -26.37
N GLY A 409 0.32 7.30 -26.48
CA GLY A 409 -0.94 6.56 -26.54
C GLY A 409 -1.04 5.65 -27.77
N LEU A 410 -0.48 6.02 -28.92
CA LEU A 410 -0.47 5.16 -30.10
C LEU A 410 0.42 3.93 -29.88
N GLY A 411 1.62 4.12 -29.33
CA GLY A 411 2.52 3.04 -28.97
C GLY A 411 1.88 2.07 -28.00
N LEU A 412 1.18 2.60 -26.97
CA LEU A 412 0.44 1.80 -25.99
C LEU A 412 -0.73 1.02 -26.64
N GLY A 413 -1.45 1.62 -27.58
CA GLY A 413 -2.52 0.94 -28.34
C GLY A 413 -1.99 -0.21 -29.18
N LEU A 414 -0.84 -0.05 -29.83
CA LEU A 414 -0.17 -1.10 -30.60
C LEU A 414 0.30 -2.25 -29.71
N GLU A 415 0.83 -1.93 -28.51
CA GLU A 415 1.20 -2.91 -27.49
C GLU A 415 -0.02 -3.73 -27.05
N PHE A 416 -1.14 -3.09 -26.73
CA PHE A 416 -2.37 -3.77 -26.30
C PHE A 416 -2.96 -4.65 -27.41
N GLN A 417 -2.92 -4.20 -28.67
CA GLN A 417 -3.37 -5.00 -29.81
C GLN A 417 -2.52 -6.26 -30.02
N GLN A 418 -1.20 -6.19 -29.77
CA GLN A 418 -0.32 -7.37 -29.82
C GLN A 418 -0.62 -8.34 -28.68
N LEU A 419 -0.90 -7.84 -27.47
CA LEU A 419 -1.21 -8.67 -26.30
C LEU A 419 -2.59 -9.34 -26.38
N ALA A 420 -3.59 -8.63 -26.89
CA ALA A 420 -4.95 -9.12 -27.05
C ALA A 420 -5.56 -8.65 -28.39
N PRO A 421 -5.38 -9.39 -29.47
CA PRO A 421 -5.83 -8.99 -30.82
C PRO A 421 -7.35 -8.77 -30.97
N LEU A 422 -8.15 -9.27 -30.01
CA LEU A 422 -9.59 -9.11 -30.02
C LEU A 422 -10.08 -7.82 -29.30
N THR A 423 -9.22 -7.19 -28.48
CA THR A 423 -9.53 -5.93 -27.82
C THR A 423 -9.66 -4.80 -28.85
N HIS A 424 -10.72 -4.03 -28.73
CA HIS A 424 -10.98 -2.91 -29.63
C HIS A 424 -10.35 -1.63 -29.07
N ILE A 425 -9.33 -1.12 -29.77
CA ILE A 425 -8.63 0.11 -29.38
C ILE A 425 -9.29 1.29 -30.08
N VAL A 426 -9.64 2.33 -29.31
CA VAL A 426 -10.18 3.60 -29.80
C VAL A 426 -9.26 4.71 -29.31
N LEU A 427 -8.68 5.49 -30.23
CA LEU A 427 -7.82 6.60 -29.87
C LEU A 427 -8.63 7.88 -29.69
N MET A 428 -8.33 8.65 -28.64
CA MET A 428 -8.90 9.97 -28.38
C MET A 428 -7.82 11.04 -28.63
N THR A 429 -8.12 12.11 -29.35
CA THR A 429 -7.13 13.16 -29.65
C THR A 429 -7.75 14.55 -29.74
N GLY A 430 -7.03 15.56 -29.27
CA GLY A 430 -7.41 16.98 -29.38
C GLY A 430 -7.11 17.66 -30.72
N GLY A 431 -6.54 16.93 -31.65
CA GLY A 431 -6.17 17.46 -32.98
C GLY A 431 -4.76 18.07 -32.99
N GLY A 432 -3.96 17.81 -34.05
CA GLY A 432 -2.63 18.41 -34.24
C GLY A 432 -1.62 17.56 -35.02
N TYR A 433 -1.81 16.24 -35.10
CA TYR A 433 -0.90 15.33 -35.85
C TYR A 433 -1.70 14.38 -36.74
N LEU A 434 -2.43 14.97 -37.72
CA LEU A 434 -3.50 14.25 -38.43
C LEU A 434 -3.00 13.25 -39.49
N ASP A 435 -1.91 13.49 -40.19
CA ASP A 435 -1.56 12.70 -41.39
C ASP A 435 -0.87 11.36 -41.02
N GLU A 436 0.08 11.36 -40.09
CA GLU A 436 0.77 10.14 -39.64
C GLU A 436 -0.15 9.24 -38.79
N LEU A 437 -0.92 9.85 -37.88
CA LEU A 437 -1.87 9.14 -37.04
C LEU A 437 -2.95 8.45 -37.88
N GLN A 438 -3.52 9.12 -38.88
CA GLN A 438 -4.55 8.57 -39.76
C GLN A 438 -4.06 7.36 -40.57
N ALA A 439 -2.82 7.40 -41.04
CA ALA A 439 -2.24 6.29 -41.80
C ALA A 439 -2.13 5.02 -40.93
N VAL A 440 -1.56 5.13 -39.73
CA VAL A 440 -1.40 3.99 -38.79
C VAL A 440 -2.75 3.50 -38.30
N CYS A 441 -3.67 4.39 -37.91
CA CYS A 441 -4.99 4.03 -37.46
C CYS A 441 -5.83 3.33 -38.53
N ALA A 442 -5.72 3.73 -39.78
CA ALA A 442 -6.40 3.07 -40.93
C ALA A 442 -5.82 1.67 -41.20
N GLU A 443 -4.51 1.48 -41.07
CA GLU A 443 -3.84 0.19 -41.24
C GLU A 443 -4.23 -0.80 -40.15
N ARG A 444 -4.39 -0.30 -38.90
CA ARG A 444 -4.63 -1.11 -37.72
C ARG A 444 -6.11 -1.22 -37.28
N ASP A 445 -7.02 -0.60 -38.01
CA ASP A 445 -8.46 -0.52 -37.69
C ASP A 445 -8.73 0.12 -36.31
N PHE A 446 -7.97 1.19 -35.96
CA PHE A 446 -8.17 1.98 -34.76
C PHE A 446 -9.10 3.16 -35.08
N PRO A 447 -10.36 3.16 -34.58
CA PRO A 447 -11.21 4.34 -34.64
C PRO A 447 -10.60 5.50 -33.88
N VAL A 448 -10.75 6.72 -34.40
CA VAL A 448 -10.27 7.94 -33.77
C VAL A 448 -11.46 8.80 -33.35
N LEU A 449 -11.46 9.23 -32.11
CA LEU A 449 -12.39 10.21 -31.53
C LEU A 449 -11.69 11.55 -31.34
N TYR A 450 -12.24 12.60 -31.96
CA TYR A 450 -11.67 13.95 -31.83
C TYR A 450 -12.31 14.70 -30.67
N LYS A 451 -11.47 15.16 -29.72
CA LYS A 451 -11.89 16.03 -28.62
C LYS A 451 -12.18 17.45 -29.15
N PRO A 452 -13.29 18.12 -28.76
CA PRO A 452 -14.32 17.66 -27.85
C PRO A 452 -15.35 16.71 -28.50
N PHE A 453 -15.68 15.63 -27.85
CA PHE A 453 -16.72 14.67 -28.25
C PHE A 453 -17.78 14.53 -27.16
N LEU A 454 -18.94 14.00 -27.50
CA LEU A 454 -19.99 13.72 -26.54
C LEU A 454 -19.98 12.24 -26.12
N ALA A 455 -20.42 11.94 -24.90
CA ALA A 455 -20.50 10.54 -24.42
C ALA A 455 -21.28 9.63 -25.40
N ARG A 456 -22.32 10.14 -26.06
CA ARG A 456 -23.07 9.42 -27.11
C ARG A 456 -22.22 8.98 -28.30
N ASP A 457 -21.14 9.68 -28.60
CA ASP A 457 -20.25 9.34 -29.74
C ASP A 457 -19.42 8.11 -29.37
N VAL A 458 -18.94 8.05 -28.12
CA VAL A 458 -18.30 6.87 -27.51
C VAL A 458 -19.26 5.69 -27.48
N LEU A 459 -20.48 5.90 -26.95
CA LEU A 459 -21.55 4.90 -26.87
C LEU A 459 -21.84 4.27 -28.24
N ASN A 460 -21.96 5.10 -29.28
CA ASN A 460 -22.22 4.64 -30.63
C ASN A 460 -21.08 3.80 -31.22
N LEU A 461 -19.82 4.17 -30.96
CA LEU A 461 -18.65 3.44 -31.38
C LEU A 461 -18.58 2.06 -30.71
N VAL A 462 -18.73 2.02 -29.41
CA VAL A 462 -18.68 0.79 -28.62
C VAL A 462 -19.86 -0.14 -28.97
N ARG A 463 -21.10 0.38 -29.05
CA ARG A 463 -22.29 -0.40 -29.43
C ARG A 463 -22.17 -1.02 -30.82
N ARG A 464 -21.64 -0.31 -31.82
CA ARG A 464 -21.44 -0.84 -33.17
C ARG A 464 -20.55 -2.08 -33.19
N ARG A 465 -19.58 -2.17 -32.31
CA ARG A 465 -18.70 -3.34 -32.21
C ARG A 465 -19.43 -4.54 -31.66
N PHE A 466 -20.20 -4.39 -30.57
CA PHE A 466 -20.93 -5.48 -29.96
C PHE A 466 -22.10 -6.00 -30.82
N HIS A 467 -22.77 -5.12 -31.54
CA HIS A 467 -23.81 -5.54 -32.50
C HIS A 467 -23.26 -6.35 -33.69
N LYS A 468 -22.06 -6.03 -34.19
CA LYS A 468 -21.43 -6.84 -35.25
C LYS A 468 -21.06 -8.24 -34.80
N VAL A 469 -20.65 -8.42 -33.54
CA VAL A 469 -20.31 -9.74 -32.97
C VAL A 469 -21.56 -10.60 -32.75
N GLY A 470 -22.67 -10.03 -32.31
CA GLY A 470 -23.96 -10.74 -32.13
C GLY A 470 -24.57 -11.24 -33.44
N VAL A 471 -24.46 -10.50 -34.52
CA VAL A 471 -24.97 -10.89 -35.85
C VAL A 471 -24.13 -12.00 -36.48
N ALA A 472 -22.81 -12.02 -36.26
CA ALA A 472 -21.94 -13.09 -36.76
C ALA A 472 -22.22 -14.45 -36.05
N SER A 473 -22.54 -14.42 -34.75
CA SER A 473 -22.92 -15.62 -33.99
C SER A 473 -24.27 -16.21 -34.44
N ALA A 474 -25.25 -15.35 -34.76
CA ALA A 474 -26.57 -15.80 -35.24
C ALA A 474 -26.50 -16.36 -36.68
N ALA A 475 -25.65 -15.81 -37.55
CA ALA A 475 -25.46 -16.31 -38.92
C ALA A 475 -24.77 -17.69 -38.99
N SER A 476 -23.84 -17.99 -38.05
CA SER A 476 -23.21 -19.34 -37.95
C SER A 476 -24.14 -20.41 -37.45
N GLN A 477 -25.17 -20.11 -36.69
CA GLN A 477 -26.16 -21.07 -36.21
C GLN A 477 -27.24 -21.42 -37.24
N VAL A 478 -27.47 -20.54 -38.23
CA VAL A 478 -28.42 -20.79 -39.33
C VAL A 478 -27.80 -21.56 -40.48
N ALA A 479 -26.48 -21.56 -40.66
CA ALA A 479 -25.76 -22.34 -41.68
C ALA A 479 -25.43 -23.78 -41.25
N ALA A 480 -25.75 -24.18 -40.02
CA ALA A 480 -25.52 -25.51 -39.46
C ALA A 480 -26.84 -26.29 -39.17
N ARG A 481 -27.97 -25.86 -39.81
CA ARG A 481 -29.25 -26.61 -39.83
C ARG A 481 -29.62 -27.04 -41.23
#